data_442f03c1e6ab3efb2a48a5ccd5fdceb4
#
_entry.id   442f03c1e6ab3efb2a48a5ccd5fdceb4
#
_cell.length_a   1.000
_cell.length_b   1.000
_cell.length_c   1.000
_cell.angle_alpha   90.00
_cell.angle_beta   90.00
_cell.angle_gamma   90.00
#
_symmetry.space_group_name_H-M   'P 1'
#
loop_
_entity.id
_entity.type
_entity.pdbx_description
1 polymer ?
#
loop_
_entity_poly.entity_id
_entity_poly.type
_entity_poly.pdbx_seq_one_letter_code
_entity_poly.pdbx_strand_id
1 'polypeptide(L)'
;MDIEGLGEETVELLFENGLLHDIADLYDLRAEPLACLPRLGEKSAENIIRSIRGSVEVPFQRVLFALGIRFVGETTAKYLAAHFRTLDAVMHATREELIEADEVGGKIADAIIDYFADAENLRIIERLRKAGLQTEAAHKALESESLAGKNFVITGRFSGHSRDELKELIEAHGGKNLAAV
;
A
#
# COMPACT_ATOMS: atom_id res chain seq x y z
N MET A 1 6.36 1.20 0.83
CA MET A 1 6.63 1.86 -0.48
C MET A 1 7.96 1.41 -1.08
N ASP A 2 8.91 0.93 -0.29
CA ASP A 2 10.25 0.46 -0.71
C ASP A 2 10.99 1.45 -1.63
N ILE A 3 11.14 2.67 -1.16
CA ILE A 3 11.84 3.73 -1.89
C ILE A 3 13.35 3.56 -1.65
N GLU A 4 14.08 3.13 -2.68
CA GLU A 4 15.51 2.91 -2.59
C GLU A 4 16.26 4.22 -2.27
N GLY A 5 17.21 4.14 -1.33
CA GLY A 5 17.97 5.29 -0.85
C GLY A 5 17.28 6.13 0.23
N LEU A 6 16.02 5.81 0.57
CA LEU A 6 15.26 6.48 1.62
C LEU A 6 15.21 5.61 2.88
N GLY A 7 16.37 5.38 3.50
CA GLY A 7 16.49 4.71 4.80
C GLY A 7 16.28 5.67 5.97
N GLU A 8 16.27 5.13 7.20
CA GLU A 8 16.03 5.87 8.44
C GLU A 8 16.91 7.12 8.56
N GLU A 9 18.22 6.98 8.36
CA GLU A 9 19.17 8.11 8.42
C GLU A 9 18.85 9.21 7.39
N THR A 10 18.39 8.82 6.19
CA THR A 10 18.03 9.80 5.15
C THR A 10 16.73 10.51 5.52
N VAL A 11 15.73 9.78 6.04
CA VAL A 11 14.46 10.37 6.51
C VAL A 11 14.71 11.36 7.65
N GLU A 12 15.52 10.99 8.64
CA GLU A 12 15.92 11.89 9.73
C GLU A 12 16.61 13.15 9.21
N LEU A 13 17.56 12.99 8.29
CA LEU A 13 18.28 14.11 7.68
C LEU A 13 17.31 15.07 6.95
N LEU A 14 16.35 14.55 6.21
CA LEU A 14 15.33 15.35 5.52
C LEU A 14 14.43 16.08 6.52
N PHE A 15 14.03 15.41 7.59
CA PHE A 15 13.20 15.99 8.64
C PHE A 15 13.92 17.12 9.38
N GLU A 16 15.17 16.90 9.81
CA GLU A 16 15.99 17.90 10.50
C GLU A 16 16.26 19.15 9.66
N ASN A 17 16.31 19.00 8.33
CA ASN A 17 16.49 20.12 7.41
C ASN A 17 15.17 20.73 6.91
N GLY A 18 14.03 20.34 7.47
CA GLY A 18 12.72 20.89 7.14
C GLY A 18 12.22 20.58 5.73
N LEU A 19 12.77 19.53 5.10
CA LEU A 19 12.37 19.07 3.77
C LEU A 19 11.27 18.01 3.81
N LEU A 20 11.02 17.42 4.98
CA LEU A 20 10.04 16.35 5.18
C LEU A 20 9.32 16.58 6.51
N HIS A 21 8.00 16.71 6.49
CA HIS A 21 7.13 16.80 7.67
C HIS A 21 6.09 15.70 7.66
N ASP A 22 5.60 15.32 6.47
CA ASP A 22 4.69 14.23 6.26
C ASP A 22 5.07 13.40 5.02
N ILE A 23 4.42 12.25 4.84
CA ILE A 23 4.74 11.33 3.72
C ILE A 23 4.45 11.92 2.33
N ALA A 24 3.59 12.91 2.23
CA ALA A 24 3.27 13.54 0.94
C ALA A 24 4.36 14.51 0.50
N ASP A 25 5.15 15.07 1.43
CA ASP A 25 6.29 15.93 1.12
C ASP A 25 7.34 15.22 0.25
N LEU A 26 7.43 13.88 0.35
CA LEU A 26 8.32 13.08 -0.50
C LEU A 26 8.13 13.36 -1.99
N TYR A 27 6.89 13.57 -2.42
CA TYR A 27 6.54 13.78 -3.83
C TYR A 27 6.76 15.22 -4.30
N ASP A 28 7.00 16.14 -3.38
CA ASP A 28 7.37 17.54 -3.66
C ASP A 28 8.90 17.76 -3.67
N LEU A 29 9.68 16.74 -3.27
CA LEU A 29 11.14 16.83 -3.22
C LEU A 29 11.78 17.00 -4.61
N ARG A 30 12.88 17.74 -4.64
CA ARG A 30 13.72 17.97 -5.81
C ARG A 30 15.16 17.54 -5.54
N ALA A 31 15.89 17.21 -6.59
CA ALA A 31 17.26 16.71 -6.46
C ALA A 31 18.24 17.78 -5.94
N GLU A 32 18.07 19.05 -6.35
CA GLU A 32 19.00 20.13 -6.01
C GLU A 32 19.09 20.39 -4.49
N PRO A 33 17.98 20.54 -3.74
CA PRO A 33 18.05 20.69 -2.29
C PRO A 33 18.67 19.47 -1.59
N LEU A 34 18.37 18.26 -2.08
CA LEU A 34 18.90 17.03 -1.51
C LEU A 34 20.43 16.93 -1.71
N ALA A 35 20.93 17.31 -2.89
CA ALA A 35 22.35 17.25 -3.20
C ALA A 35 23.20 18.19 -2.32
N CYS A 36 22.58 19.21 -1.72
CA CYS A 36 23.23 20.15 -0.79
C CYS A 36 23.33 19.60 0.64
N LEU A 37 22.63 18.51 0.95
CA LEU A 37 22.64 17.93 2.29
C LEU A 37 23.95 17.18 2.57
N PRO A 38 24.42 17.18 3.85
CA PRO A 38 25.58 16.39 4.24
C PRO A 38 25.39 14.91 3.90
N ARG A 39 26.41 14.25 3.38
CA ARG A 39 26.43 12.84 2.98
C ARG A 39 25.57 12.47 1.76
N LEU A 40 24.82 13.41 1.18
CA LEU A 40 24.09 13.22 -0.08
C LEU A 40 24.82 13.99 -1.18
N GLY A 41 25.28 13.29 -2.21
CA GLY A 41 25.80 13.92 -3.43
C GLY A 41 24.73 13.92 -4.54
N GLU A 42 25.01 14.60 -5.65
CA GLU A 42 24.10 14.73 -6.79
C GLU A 42 23.53 13.38 -7.26
N LYS A 43 24.39 12.38 -7.45
CA LYS A 43 23.98 11.05 -7.90
C LYS A 43 23.03 10.35 -6.92
N SER A 44 23.27 10.49 -5.61
CA SER A 44 22.40 9.91 -4.56
C SER A 44 21.05 10.63 -4.54
N ALA A 45 21.05 11.95 -4.62
CA ALA A 45 19.85 12.76 -4.70
C ALA A 45 18.97 12.40 -5.91
N GLU A 46 19.60 12.29 -7.11
CA GLU A 46 18.89 11.87 -8.33
C GLU A 46 18.29 10.46 -8.21
N ASN A 47 19.02 9.51 -7.60
CA ASN A 47 18.53 8.15 -7.38
C ASN A 47 17.32 8.14 -6.44
N ILE A 48 17.37 8.88 -5.33
CA ILE A 48 16.25 9.02 -4.39
C ILE A 48 15.02 9.58 -5.11
N ILE A 49 15.17 10.67 -5.86
CA ILE A 49 14.06 11.27 -6.61
C ILE A 49 13.49 10.31 -7.65
N ARG A 50 14.36 9.55 -8.32
CA ARG A 50 13.91 8.52 -9.28
C ARG A 50 13.10 7.42 -8.57
N SER A 51 13.56 6.95 -7.43
CA SER A 51 12.85 5.93 -6.63
C SER A 51 11.51 6.44 -6.09
N ILE A 52 11.46 7.69 -5.63
CA ILE A 52 10.21 8.34 -5.22
C ILE A 52 9.23 8.41 -6.39
N ARG A 53 9.68 8.84 -7.57
CA ARG A 53 8.82 8.88 -8.77
C ARG A 53 8.33 7.49 -9.19
N GLY A 54 9.20 6.47 -9.10
CA GLY A 54 8.80 5.09 -9.39
C GLY A 54 7.80 4.52 -8.39
N SER A 55 7.79 5.02 -7.16
CA SER A 55 6.88 4.54 -6.11
C SER A 55 5.41 4.89 -6.33
N VAL A 56 5.05 5.75 -7.28
CA VAL A 56 3.66 6.04 -7.63
C VAL A 56 2.97 4.85 -8.31
N GLU A 57 3.74 3.94 -8.89
CA GLU A 57 3.23 2.77 -9.60
C GLU A 57 3.01 1.55 -8.68
N VAL A 58 3.38 1.66 -7.38
CA VAL A 58 3.17 0.53 -6.47
C VAL A 58 1.69 0.21 -6.30
N PRO A 59 1.33 -1.08 -6.12
CA PRO A 59 -0.06 -1.50 -5.99
C PRO A 59 -0.77 -0.83 -4.81
N PHE A 60 -2.07 -0.61 -4.91
CA PHE A 60 -2.91 0.04 -3.89
C PHE A 60 -2.72 -0.54 -2.48
N GLN A 61 -2.56 -1.84 -2.32
CA GLN A 61 -2.28 -2.46 -1.02
C GLN A 61 -1.00 -1.94 -0.36
N ARG A 62 0.02 -1.60 -1.15
CA ARG A 62 1.26 -1.01 -0.65
C ARG A 62 1.07 0.45 -0.24
N VAL A 63 0.25 1.18 -0.99
CA VAL A 63 -0.13 2.55 -0.64
C VAL A 63 -0.91 2.54 0.68
N LEU A 64 -1.91 1.67 0.81
CA LEU A 64 -2.72 1.55 2.01
C LEU A 64 -1.88 1.20 3.25
N PHE A 65 -0.93 0.27 3.13
CA PHE A 65 0.03 -0.04 4.18
C PHE A 65 0.91 1.17 4.53
N ALA A 66 1.38 1.91 3.53
CA ALA A 66 2.26 3.06 3.71
C ALA A 66 1.59 4.27 4.38
N LEU A 67 0.25 4.34 4.44
CA LEU A 67 -0.47 5.36 5.21
C LEU A 67 -0.19 5.26 6.72
N GLY A 68 0.31 4.13 7.22
CA GLY A 68 0.70 3.96 8.62
C GLY A 68 -0.48 3.91 9.59
N ILE A 69 -1.66 3.48 9.13
CA ILE A 69 -2.84 3.33 9.98
C ILE A 69 -2.52 2.33 11.09
N ARG A 70 -2.79 2.72 12.33
CA ARG A 70 -2.48 1.88 13.51
C ARG A 70 -3.14 0.50 13.38
N PHE A 71 -2.38 -0.54 13.68
CA PHE A 71 -2.77 -1.96 13.56
C PHE A 71 -2.99 -2.48 12.14
N VAL A 72 -2.91 -1.64 11.11
CA VAL A 72 -2.97 -2.08 9.71
C VAL A 72 -1.57 -2.44 9.23
N GLY A 73 -1.25 -3.73 9.31
CA GLY A 73 -0.02 -4.29 8.76
C GLY A 73 -0.15 -4.59 7.26
N GLU A 74 0.93 -5.09 6.65
CA GLU A 74 0.96 -5.43 5.22
C GLU A 74 -0.13 -6.43 4.82
N THR A 75 -0.34 -7.46 5.65
CA THR A 75 -1.37 -8.49 5.42
C THR A 75 -2.77 -7.89 5.50
N THR A 76 -3.06 -7.10 6.54
CA THR A 76 -4.36 -6.42 6.69
C THR A 76 -4.63 -5.45 5.54
N ALA A 77 -3.62 -4.68 5.11
CA ALA A 77 -3.74 -3.77 3.97
C ALA A 77 -4.04 -4.53 2.67
N LYS A 78 -3.47 -5.73 2.48
CA LYS A 78 -3.77 -6.61 1.34
C LYS A 78 -5.23 -7.05 1.35
N TYR A 79 -5.77 -7.48 2.50
CA TYR A 79 -7.18 -7.88 2.61
C TYR A 79 -8.13 -6.71 2.42
N LEU A 80 -7.84 -5.56 3.04
CA LEU A 80 -8.63 -4.34 2.83
C LEU A 80 -8.66 -3.93 1.35
N ALA A 81 -7.51 -3.93 0.68
CA ALA A 81 -7.42 -3.60 -0.74
C ALA A 81 -8.17 -4.59 -1.63
N ALA A 82 -8.16 -5.87 -1.28
CA ALA A 82 -8.91 -6.91 -2.01
C ALA A 82 -10.42 -6.78 -1.81
N HIS A 83 -10.86 -6.47 -0.57
CA HIS A 83 -12.29 -6.38 -0.21
C HIS A 83 -12.92 -5.09 -0.77
N PHE A 84 -12.33 -3.94 -0.46
CA PHE A 84 -12.91 -2.62 -0.80
C PHE A 84 -12.54 -2.12 -2.19
N ARG A 85 -11.45 -2.59 -2.77
CA ARG A 85 -10.96 -2.26 -4.11
C ARG A 85 -10.49 -0.82 -4.31
N THR A 86 -11.03 0.15 -3.58
CA THR A 86 -10.66 1.56 -3.68
C THR A 86 -10.43 2.18 -2.31
N LEU A 87 -9.58 3.20 -2.26
CA LEU A 87 -9.34 3.96 -1.03
C LEU A 87 -10.62 4.68 -0.57
N ASP A 88 -11.42 5.19 -1.51
CA ASP A 88 -12.69 5.85 -1.18
C ASP A 88 -13.68 4.88 -0.50
N ALA A 89 -13.74 3.63 -0.95
CA ALA A 89 -14.57 2.63 -0.29
C ALA A 89 -14.10 2.34 1.15
N VAL A 90 -12.78 2.26 1.39
CA VAL A 90 -12.24 2.11 2.76
C VAL A 90 -12.55 3.33 3.62
N MET A 91 -12.40 4.55 3.08
CA MET A 91 -12.63 5.81 3.81
C MET A 91 -14.07 6.00 4.25
N HIS A 92 -15.04 5.50 3.48
CA HIS A 92 -16.48 5.69 3.74
C HIS A 92 -17.16 4.45 4.32
N ALA A 93 -16.40 3.36 4.51
CA ALA A 93 -16.93 2.12 5.07
C ALA A 93 -17.37 2.30 6.52
N THR A 94 -18.51 1.72 6.87
CA THR A 94 -18.96 1.62 8.26
C THR A 94 -18.08 0.64 9.04
N ARG A 95 -18.16 0.69 10.36
CA ARG A 95 -17.45 -0.25 11.24
C ARG A 95 -17.78 -1.70 10.92
N GLU A 96 -19.05 -1.98 10.68
CA GLU A 96 -19.57 -3.30 10.35
C GLU A 96 -19.00 -3.81 9.03
N GLU A 97 -19.00 -2.98 8.00
CA GLU A 97 -18.41 -3.31 6.68
C GLU A 97 -16.90 -3.54 6.78
N LEU A 98 -16.18 -2.76 7.58
CA LEU A 98 -14.74 -2.97 7.78
C LEU A 98 -14.45 -4.34 8.41
N ILE A 99 -15.29 -4.78 9.36
CA ILE A 99 -15.12 -6.08 10.04
C ILE A 99 -15.43 -7.27 9.10
N GLU A 100 -16.14 -7.08 8.01
CA GLU A 100 -16.37 -8.12 7.00
C GLU A 100 -15.10 -8.48 6.21
N ALA A 101 -14.11 -7.59 6.19
CA ALA A 101 -12.82 -7.89 5.57
C ALA A 101 -12.00 -8.86 6.43
N ASP A 102 -11.35 -9.83 5.78
CA ASP A 102 -10.48 -10.79 6.46
C ASP A 102 -9.40 -10.08 7.30
N GLU A 103 -9.07 -10.64 8.47
CA GLU A 103 -8.09 -10.12 9.43
C GLU A 103 -8.43 -8.75 10.03
N VAL A 104 -9.63 -8.20 9.79
CA VAL A 104 -10.07 -6.92 10.35
C VAL A 104 -11.00 -7.15 11.54
N GLY A 105 -10.47 -6.99 12.75
CA GLY A 105 -11.27 -6.99 13.98
C GLY A 105 -11.71 -5.59 14.39
N GLY A 106 -12.58 -5.49 15.42
CA GLY A 106 -13.13 -4.21 15.88
C GLY A 106 -12.08 -3.14 16.18
N LYS A 107 -10.92 -3.51 16.77
CA LYS A 107 -9.83 -2.55 17.05
C LYS A 107 -9.20 -1.96 15.79
N ILE A 108 -9.11 -2.75 14.74
CA ILE A 108 -8.56 -2.31 13.45
C ILE A 108 -9.58 -1.41 12.77
N ALA A 109 -10.86 -1.80 12.76
CA ALA A 109 -11.95 -1.00 12.20
C ALA A 109 -12.04 0.37 12.88
N ASP A 110 -11.98 0.42 14.22
CA ASP A 110 -12.01 1.66 14.98
C ASP A 110 -10.78 2.55 14.61
N ALA A 111 -9.59 1.98 14.50
CA ALA A 111 -8.38 2.72 14.13
C ALA A 111 -8.43 3.25 12.68
N ILE A 112 -9.06 2.54 11.75
CA ILE A 112 -9.28 3.00 10.38
C ILE A 112 -10.23 4.19 10.36
N ILE A 113 -11.36 4.11 11.08
CA ILE A 113 -12.34 5.19 11.19
C ILE A 113 -11.69 6.44 11.81
N ASP A 114 -10.98 6.29 12.92
CA ASP A 114 -10.29 7.40 13.60
C ASP A 114 -9.26 8.06 12.65
N TYR A 115 -8.51 7.26 11.89
CA TYR A 115 -7.53 7.77 10.94
C TYR A 115 -8.16 8.65 9.86
N PHE A 116 -9.27 8.20 9.27
CA PHE A 116 -9.96 8.95 8.20
C PHE A 116 -10.88 10.05 8.74
N ALA A 117 -11.15 10.11 10.05
CA ALA A 117 -11.83 11.24 10.68
C ALA A 117 -10.90 12.44 10.90
N ASP A 118 -9.58 12.25 10.86
CA ASP A 118 -8.59 13.31 11.03
C ASP A 118 -8.41 14.12 9.74
N ALA A 119 -8.66 15.42 9.82
CA ALA A 119 -8.55 16.33 8.68
C ALA A 119 -7.11 16.43 8.12
N GLU A 120 -6.09 16.27 8.96
CA GLU A 120 -4.69 16.29 8.52
C GLU A 120 -4.35 15.06 7.68
N ASN A 121 -4.83 13.87 8.10
CA ASN A 121 -4.68 12.65 7.31
C ASN A 121 -5.39 12.75 5.95
N LEU A 122 -6.59 13.34 5.92
CA LEU A 122 -7.32 13.58 4.67
C LEU A 122 -6.54 14.53 3.74
N ARG A 123 -5.92 15.57 4.29
CA ARG A 123 -5.07 16.50 3.53
C ARG A 123 -3.86 15.79 2.92
N ILE A 124 -3.19 14.92 3.69
CA ILE A 124 -2.07 14.12 3.21
C ILE A 124 -2.52 13.20 2.07
N ILE A 125 -3.64 12.49 2.25
CA ILE A 125 -4.21 11.60 1.22
C ILE A 125 -4.49 12.34 -0.08
N GLU A 126 -5.08 13.54 0.00
CA GLU A 126 -5.36 14.34 -1.19
C GLU A 126 -4.09 14.75 -1.94
N ARG A 127 -3.00 15.06 -1.21
CA ARG A 127 -1.68 15.34 -1.80
C ARG A 127 -1.09 14.08 -2.46
N LEU A 128 -1.20 12.93 -1.81
CA LEU A 128 -0.74 11.64 -2.37
C LEU A 128 -1.51 11.29 -3.66
N ARG A 129 -2.82 11.52 -3.70
CA ARG A 129 -3.63 11.35 -4.91
C ARG A 129 -3.16 12.27 -6.05
N LYS A 130 -2.89 13.54 -5.74
CA LYS A 130 -2.37 14.52 -6.72
C LYS A 130 -0.99 14.13 -7.24
N ALA A 131 -0.18 13.48 -6.41
CA ALA A 131 1.12 12.92 -6.80
C ALA A 131 0.99 11.70 -7.73
N GLY A 132 -0.21 11.11 -7.86
CA GLY A 132 -0.49 10.01 -8.77
C GLY A 132 -0.38 8.61 -8.18
N LEU A 133 -0.39 8.48 -6.83
CA LEU A 133 -0.36 7.17 -6.19
C LEU A 133 -1.60 6.35 -6.55
N GLN A 134 -1.41 5.02 -6.63
CA GLN A 134 -2.50 4.10 -6.92
C GLN A 134 -3.45 4.01 -5.72
N THR A 135 -4.65 4.53 -5.87
CA THR A 135 -5.71 4.50 -4.84
C THR A 135 -6.79 3.47 -5.13
N GLU A 136 -6.58 2.67 -6.16
CA GLU A 136 -7.49 1.61 -6.59
C GLU A 136 -6.71 0.32 -6.83
N ALA A 137 -7.28 -0.82 -6.46
CA ALA A 137 -6.73 -2.10 -6.81
C ALA A 137 -6.86 -2.28 -8.33
N ALA A 138 -5.76 -2.60 -8.99
CA ALA A 138 -5.80 -2.93 -10.40
C ALA A 138 -6.91 -3.95 -10.65
N HIS A 139 -7.78 -3.70 -11.64
CA HIS A 139 -8.66 -4.72 -12.16
C HIS A 139 -7.75 -5.82 -12.72
N LYS A 140 -7.50 -6.88 -11.94
CA LYS A 140 -7.07 -8.13 -12.52
C LYS A 140 -8.29 -8.60 -13.34
N ALA A 141 -8.27 -8.31 -14.63
CA ALA A 141 -9.22 -8.95 -15.52
C ALA A 141 -9.10 -10.46 -15.25
N LEU A 142 -10.21 -11.12 -14.98
CA LEU A 142 -10.22 -12.57 -14.89
C LEU A 142 -9.64 -13.07 -16.21
N GLU A 143 -8.52 -13.78 -16.17
CA GLU A 143 -7.93 -14.40 -17.35
C GLU A 143 -8.88 -15.45 -17.91
N SER A 144 -9.68 -16.08 -17.04
CA SER A 144 -10.79 -16.97 -17.38
C SER A 144 -11.72 -17.19 -16.18
N GLU A 145 -12.90 -17.75 -16.43
CA GLU A 145 -13.83 -18.21 -15.40
C GLU A 145 -13.74 -19.72 -15.14
N SER A 146 -12.66 -20.36 -15.56
CA SER A 146 -12.51 -21.82 -15.49
C SER A 146 -12.56 -22.40 -14.07
N LEU A 147 -12.26 -21.58 -13.06
CA LEU A 147 -12.30 -21.92 -11.65
C LEU A 147 -13.44 -21.22 -10.89
N ALA A 148 -14.37 -20.55 -11.59
CA ALA A 148 -15.48 -19.85 -10.98
C ALA A 148 -16.32 -20.78 -10.08
N GLY A 149 -16.63 -20.31 -8.87
CA GLY A 149 -17.39 -21.05 -7.87
C GLY A 149 -16.65 -22.19 -7.17
N LYS A 150 -15.36 -22.41 -7.47
CA LYS A 150 -14.53 -23.40 -6.78
C LYS A 150 -13.74 -22.77 -5.64
N ASN A 151 -13.65 -23.50 -4.51
CA ASN A 151 -12.86 -23.10 -3.36
C ASN A 151 -11.59 -23.97 -3.31
N PHE A 152 -10.44 -23.34 -3.07
CA PHE A 152 -9.14 -24.00 -3.03
C PHE A 152 -8.47 -23.80 -1.70
N VAL A 153 -7.80 -24.83 -1.21
CA VAL A 153 -6.87 -24.77 -0.08
C VAL A 153 -5.51 -25.24 -0.57
N ILE A 154 -4.52 -24.37 -0.47
CA ILE A 154 -3.17 -24.65 -0.95
C ILE A 154 -2.34 -25.24 0.20
N THR A 155 -2.03 -26.52 0.13
CA THR A 155 -1.21 -27.24 1.13
C THR A 155 0.03 -27.83 0.47
N GLY A 156 1.13 -27.97 1.23
CA GLY A 156 2.36 -28.60 0.75
C GLY A 156 3.36 -27.63 0.10
N ARG A 157 4.36 -28.19 -0.58
CA ARG A 157 5.40 -27.46 -1.33
C ARG A 157 5.23 -27.75 -2.83
N PHE A 158 5.38 -26.71 -3.62
CA PHE A 158 5.27 -26.78 -5.07
C PHE A 158 6.62 -26.47 -5.70
N SER A 159 6.97 -27.17 -6.77
CA SER A 159 8.28 -27.05 -7.43
C SER A 159 8.34 -25.98 -8.53
N GLY A 160 7.21 -25.36 -8.90
CA GLY A 160 7.16 -24.39 -10.01
C GLY A 160 6.60 -23.02 -9.65
N HIS A 161 5.88 -22.95 -8.54
CA HIS A 161 5.24 -21.70 -8.10
C HIS A 161 5.29 -21.55 -6.59
N SER A 162 5.41 -20.34 -6.11
CA SER A 162 5.19 -20.01 -4.70
C SER A 162 3.70 -20.15 -4.33
N ARG A 163 3.40 -20.24 -3.03
CA ARG A 163 1.99 -20.27 -2.58
C ARG A 163 1.21 -19.05 -3.00
N ASP A 164 1.86 -17.88 -2.99
CA ASP A 164 1.21 -16.63 -3.35
C ASP A 164 0.96 -16.53 -4.86
N GLU A 165 1.88 -16.99 -5.69
CA GLU A 165 1.65 -17.11 -7.14
C GLU A 165 0.49 -18.06 -7.46
N LEU A 166 0.36 -19.19 -6.74
CA LEU A 166 -0.76 -20.10 -6.95
C LEU A 166 -2.10 -19.49 -6.51
N LYS A 167 -2.13 -18.73 -5.42
CA LYS A 167 -3.32 -17.99 -5.01
C LYS A 167 -3.73 -17.00 -6.10
N GLU A 168 -2.77 -16.25 -6.61
CA GLU A 168 -3.01 -15.29 -7.68
C GLU A 168 -3.53 -15.93 -8.96
N LEU A 169 -2.98 -17.08 -9.35
CA LEU A 169 -3.47 -17.85 -10.49
C LEU A 169 -4.91 -18.35 -10.29
N ILE A 170 -5.23 -18.88 -9.10
CA ILE A 170 -6.59 -19.32 -8.80
C ILE A 170 -7.58 -18.16 -8.87
N GLU A 171 -7.22 -17.02 -8.29
CA GLU A 171 -8.05 -15.81 -8.33
C GLU A 171 -8.19 -15.23 -9.74
N ALA A 172 -7.11 -15.23 -10.52
CA ALA A 172 -7.12 -14.81 -11.93
C ALA A 172 -8.08 -15.65 -12.80
N HIS A 173 -8.32 -16.90 -12.40
CA HIS A 173 -9.25 -17.81 -13.09
C HIS A 173 -10.62 -17.95 -12.40
N GLY A 174 -10.96 -17.04 -11.47
CA GLY A 174 -12.27 -16.96 -10.83
C GLY A 174 -12.48 -17.89 -9.64
N GLY A 175 -11.44 -18.58 -9.17
CA GLY A 175 -11.48 -19.41 -7.97
C GLY A 175 -11.31 -18.61 -6.67
N LYS A 176 -11.72 -19.19 -5.53
CA LYS A 176 -11.53 -18.61 -4.19
C LYS A 176 -10.50 -19.42 -3.40
N ASN A 177 -9.59 -18.71 -2.72
CA ASN A 177 -8.63 -19.31 -1.80
C ASN A 177 -9.17 -19.30 -0.38
N LEU A 178 -9.17 -20.45 0.29
CA LEU A 178 -9.53 -20.61 1.71
C LEU A 178 -8.28 -20.89 2.54
N ALA A 179 -8.25 -20.41 3.77
CA ALA A 179 -7.14 -20.62 4.70
C ALA A 179 -7.08 -22.05 5.24
N ALA A 180 -8.23 -22.69 5.42
CA ALA A 180 -8.41 -24.08 5.84
C ALA A 180 -9.79 -24.60 5.38
N VAL A 181 -9.96 -25.93 5.42
CA VAL A 181 -11.26 -26.60 5.25
C VAL A 181 -11.92 -26.74 6.61
#